data_83c04b35f2700dee0e03c22af4599c6c
#
_entry.id   83c04b35f2700dee0e03c22af4599c6c
#
_cell.length_a   1.000
_cell.length_b   1.000
_cell.length_c   1.000
_cell.angle_alpha   90.00
_cell.angle_beta   90.00
_cell.angle_gamma   90.00
#
_symmetry.space_group_name_H-M   'P 1'
#
loop_
_entity.id
_entity.type
_entity.pdbx_description
1 polymer ?
#
loop_
_entity_poly.entity_id
_entity_poly.type
_entity_poly.pdbx_seq_one_letter_code
_entity_poly.pdbx_strand_id
1 'polypeptide(L)'
;MATARKTAATAPVQEEGDLRVKILNTFMVCSHRDTEESMKVHQEIQSKDPLFYAHLACWYRKNGELRDVNEVFSALLATDSYLPNREVGLALFREQAPFMKKRILGFIKGKTVKVREKTGKKIEVEVSGSKGKGKKKKMIDEVKITEKKVGLNKTLPTAFKTEVTRYLRWLESQPEKFDTVAIRSAKDLKALYASHGLQIKPSPRAQQILFEKKYPEDSKLNVFEKVTSAKTPEEAAKLIVENKIPYTVAVGLVDKITPSVLVALISAMSPQELINNIASLEEKGAMDNPEVKKLIQAKLGKAEKAKGVATLKSKTAAATGRVKDVEVLKHLDKVADEQVKKSGTIKVPTAIFVDQSGSMEKALEVGKRCAALVSGVTVADLHVVCFNTAATPLTSADKTLTGWERAFTPIRANGGTSVGCALDYLMRREHVVEQIVIITDEGENQAPYFTDVFALYKEKTKVTPHVVIINVHGTATSMSDRTLHVSLDSARITYDMYKPTNSDYYGLPGLVTLLSRKSKLDLVYEIMDFPLLARRDFH
;
A
#
# COMPACT_ATOMS: atom_id res chain seq x y z
N MET A 1 12.28 -31.15 -49.33
CA MET A 1 11.00 -30.99 -48.61
C MET A 1 11.25 -31.09 -47.09
N ALA A 2 11.78 -30.05 -46.45
CA ALA A 2 11.95 -30.01 -45.00
C ALA A 2 12.23 -28.55 -44.53
N THR A 3 11.25 -27.65 -44.69
CA THR A 3 11.40 -26.26 -44.18
C THR A 3 10.04 -25.56 -44.00
N ALA A 4 9.08 -26.24 -43.35
CA ALA A 4 7.78 -25.59 -43.06
C ALA A 4 7.12 -26.11 -41.78
N ARG A 5 7.86 -26.22 -40.66
CA ARG A 5 7.25 -26.67 -39.40
C ARG A 5 7.81 -26.02 -38.10
N LYS A 6 8.37 -24.83 -38.19
CA LYS A 6 8.95 -24.18 -36.99
C LYS A 6 8.38 -22.80 -36.58
N THR A 7 7.37 -22.28 -37.27
CA THR A 7 6.86 -20.94 -37.01
C THR A 7 5.45 -20.87 -36.37
N ALA A 8 4.75 -21.97 -36.14
CA ALA A 8 3.37 -21.96 -35.65
C ALA A 8 3.20 -22.12 -34.12
N ALA A 9 4.29 -22.43 -33.36
CA ALA A 9 4.16 -22.72 -31.92
C ALA A 9 4.62 -21.58 -31.00
N THR A 10 5.22 -20.51 -31.53
CA THR A 10 5.78 -19.41 -30.71
C THR A 10 4.84 -18.21 -30.55
N ALA A 11 3.90 -17.99 -31.45
CA ALA A 11 2.99 -16.85 -31.39
C ALA A 11 2.04 -16.85 -30.16
N PRO A 12 1.35 -17.94 -29.81
CA PRO A 12 0.42 -17.91 -28.67
C PRO A 12 1.11 -17.73 -27.32
N VAL A 13 2.32 -18.24 -27.12
CA VAL A 13 3.09 -18.09 -25.86
C VAL A 13 3.57 -16.65 -25.67
N GLN A 14 3.92 -15.97 -26.74
CA GLN A 14 4.35 -14.57 -26.69
C GLN A 14 3.16 -13.63 -26.43
N GLU A 15 1.99 -13.88 -27.05
CA GLU A 15 0.77 -13.11 -26.79
C GLU A 15 0.27 -13.28 -25.35
N GLU A 16 0.34 -14.48 -24.78
CA GLU A 16 0.02 -14.71 -23.35
C GLU A 16 1.01 -13.99 -22.42
N GLY A 17 2.29 -14.02 -22.74
CA GLY A 17 3.32 -13.30 -21.99
C GLY A 17 3.07 -11.80 -21.98
N ASP A 18 2.74 -11.22 -23.10
CA ASP A 18 2.42 -9.79 -23.25
C ASP A 18 1.13 -9.41 -22.49
N LEU A 19 0.11 -10.28 -22.51
CA LEU A 19 -1.10 -10.08 -21.73
C LEU A 19 -0.82 -10.07 -20.23
N ARG A 20 -0.06 -11.04 -19.72
CA ARG A 20 0.30 -11.15 -18.30
C ARG A 20 1.14 -9.98 -17.82
N VAL A 21 2.05 -9.48 -18.64
CA VAL A 21 2.83 -8.25 -18.35
C VAL A 21 1.90 -7.05 -18.22
N LYS A 22 0.94 -6.87 -19.14
CA LYS A 22 -0.05 -5.78 -19.05
C LYS A 22 -0.91 -5.86 -17.78
N ILE A 23 -1.37 -7.08 -17.46
CA ILE A 23 -2.11 -7.37 -16.23
C ILE A 23 -1.29 -7.00 -14.99
N LEU A 24 -0.04 -7.44 -14.95
CA LEU A 24 0.86 -7.19 -13.83
C LEU A 24 1.14 -5.70 -13.66
N ASN A 25 1.38 -4.98 -14.75
CA ASN A 25 1.58 -3.54 -14.73
C ASN A 25 0.38 -2.81 -14.10
N THR A 26 -0.84 -3.16 -14.50
CA THR A 26 -2.06 -2.55 -13.94
C THR A 26 -2.23 -2.88 -12.47
N PHE A 27 -2.01 -4.15 -12.09
CA PHE A 27 -2.17 -4.62 -10.71
C PHE A 27 -1.18 -3.96 -9.75
N MET A 28 0.10 -3.91 -10.11
CA MET A 28 1.17 -3.45 -9.20
C MET A 28 1.11 -1.95 -8.90
N VAL A 29 0.48 -1.15 -9.74
CA VAL A 29 0.34 0.30 -9.55
C VAL A 29 -1.07 0.74 -9.13
N CYS A 30 -2.00 -0.22 -9.00
CA CYS A 30 -3.35 0.07 -8.53
C CYS A 30 -3.34 0.53 -7.07
N SER A 31 -4.17 1.51 -6.74
CA SER A 31 -4.43 1.88 -5.35
C SER A 31 -5.32 0.83 -4.70
N HIS A 32 -4.70 -0.11 -4.02
CA HIS A 32 -5.42 -1.17 -3.29
C HIS A 32 -6.16 -0.67 -2.03
N ARG A 33 -6.09 0.62 -1.70
CA ARG A 33 -6.89 1.23 -0.63
C ARG A 33 -8.28 1.64 -1.07
N ASP A 34 -8.44 2.03 -2.31
CA ASP A 34 -9.77 2.19 -2.89
C ASP A 34 -10.32 0.82 -3.22
N THR A 35 -11.19 0.33 -2.33
CA THR A 35 -11.74 -1.03 -2.45
C THR A 35 -12.55 -1.20 -3.74
N GLU A 36 -13.17 -0.16 -4.24
CA GLU A 36 -13.98 -0.23 -5.47
C GLU A 36 -13.11 -0.30 -6.72
N GLU A 37 -12.12 0.56 -6.80
CA GLU A 37 -11.15 0.56 -7.90
C GLU A 37 -10.32 -0.73 -7.90
N SER A 38 -9.78 -1.10 -6.75
CA SER A 38 -9.05 -2.35 -6.58
C SER A 38 -9.89 -3.56 -6.99
N MET A 39 -11.17 -3.60 -6.61
CA MET A 39 -12.07 -4.68 -7.01
C MET A 39 -12.24 -4.78 -8.52
N LYS A 40 -12.40 -3.65 -9.23
CA LYS A 40 -12.52 -3.63 -10.69
C LYS A 40 -11.28 -4.20 -11.37
N VAL A 41 -10.08 -3.78 -10.92
CA VAL A 41 -8.81 -4.30 -11.43
C VAL A 41 -8.69 -5.79 -11.19
N HIS A 42 -8.97 -6.27 -9.98
CA HIS A 42 -8.93 -7.70 -9.66
C HIS A 42 -9.92 -8.53 -10.49
N GLN A 43 -11.15 -8.04 -10.68
CA GLN A 43 -12.17 -8.72 -11.51
C GLN A 43 -11.77 -8.76 -12.98
N GLU A 44 -11.20 -7.68 -13.49
CA GLU A 44 -10.69 -7.63 -14.86
C GLU A 44 -9.58 -8.66 -15.08
N ILE A 45 -8.62 -8.74 -14.16
CA ILE A 45 -7.52 -9.71 -14.24
C ILE A 45 -8.06 -11.13 -14.17
N GLN A 46 -8.93 -11.42 -13.19
CA GLN A 46 -9.54 -12.74 -13.04
C GLN A 46 -10.31 -13.18 -14.29
N SER A 47 -10.97 -12.25 -14.97
CA SER A 47 -11.72 -12.55 -16.20
C SER A 47 -10.81 -12.80 -17.39
N LYS A 48 -9.65 -12.13 -17.48
CA LYS A 48 -8.70 -12.26 -18.60
C LYS A 48 -7.80 -13.49 -18.48
N ASP A 49 -7.27 -13.75 -17.29
CA ASP A 49 -6.41 -14.90 -17.01
C ASP A 49 -6.65 -15.43 -15.58
N PRO A 50 -7.65 -16.31 -15.38
CA PRO A 50 -7.99 -16.86 -14.07
C PRO A 50 -6.84 -17.64 -13.42
N LEU A 51 -6.03 -18.33 -14.23
CA LEU A 51 -4.90 -19.12 -13.74
C LEU A 51 -3.79 -18.23 -13.23
N PHE A 52 -3.40 -17.24 -14.02
CA PHE A 52 -2.41 -16.24 -13.60
C PHE A 52 -2.86 -15.49 -12.33
N TYR A 53 -4.16 -15.16 -12.24
CA TYR A 53 -4.73 -14.49 -11.06
C TYR A 53 -4.57 -15.34 -9.79
N ALA A 54 -4.76 -16.66 -9.87
CA ALA A 54 -4.55 -17.55 -8.73
C ALA A 54 -3.08 -17.64 -8.30
N HIS A 55 -2.13 -17.76 -9.26
CA HIS A 55 -0.70 -17.73 -9.00
C HIS A 55 -0.25 -16.37 -8.42
N LEU A 56 -0.76 -15.27 -8.98
CA LEU A 56 -0.50 -13.91 -8.49
C LEU A 56 -0.95 -13.75 -7.04
N ALA A 57 -2.11 -14.29 -6.66
CA ALA A 57 -2.59 -14.24 -5.29
C ALA A 57 -1.67 -14.99 -4.32
N CYS A 58 -1.20 -16.18 -4.71
CA CYS A 58 -0.27 -16.98 -3.91
C CYS A 58 1.09 -16.31 -3.77
N TRP A 59 1.62 -15.76 -4.86
CA TRP A 59 2.88 -15.02 -4.86
C TRP A 59 2.79 -13.73 -4.02
N TYR A 60 1.70 -12.95 -4.21
CA TYR A 60 1.50 -11.68 -3.51
C TYR A 60 1.35 -11.85 -2.00
N ARG A 61 0.72 -12.93 -1.55
CA ARG A 61 0.62 -13.28 -0.12
C ARG A 61 1.99 -13.27 0.56
N LYS A 62 3.05 -13.74 -0.12
CA LYS A 62 4.41 -13.83 0.43
C LYS A 62 5.23 -12.58 0.18
N ASN A 63 5.05 -11.94 -0.97
CA ASN A 63 5.89 -10.85 -1.46
C ASN A 63 5.22 -9.48 -1.38
N GLY A 64 3.89 -9.42 -1.26
CA GLY A 64 3.14 -8.17 -1.21
C GLY A 64 3.10 -7.56 0.19
N GLU A 65 2.99 -6.24 0.24
CA GLU A 65 3.00 -5.47 1.50
C GLU A 65 1.60 -5.18 2.05
N LEU A 66 0.60 -5.10 1.17
CA LEU A 66 -0.73 -4.63 1.53
C LEU A 66 -1.67 -5.78 1.90
N ARG A 67 -2.08 -5.84 3.17
CA ARG A 67 -2.99 -6.86 3.67
C ARG A 67 -4.38 -6.82 3.02
N ASP A 68 -4.84 -5.63 2.65
CA ASP A 68 -6.17 -5.42 2.07
C ASP A 68 -6.31 -6.11 0.70
N VAL A 69 -5.21 -6.26 -0.03
CA VAL A 69 -5.15 -7.02 -1.29
C VAL A 69 -5.49 -8.50 -1.07
N ASN A 70 -5.01 -9.10 0.02
CA ASN A 70 -5.33 -10.48 0.36
C ASN A 70 -6.83 -10.70 0.68
N GLU A 71 -7.51 -9.66 1.18
CA GLU A 71 -8.99 -9.67 1.36
C GLU A 71 -9.70 -9.86 0.03
N VAL A 72 -9.30 -9.08 -0.98
CA VAL A 72 -9.91 -9.12 -2.32
C VAL A 72 -9.59 -10.44 -3.02
N PHE A 73 -8.33 -10.88 -3.02
CA PHE A 73 -7.93 -12.18 -3.58
C PHE A 73 -8.73 -13.33 -2.96
N SER A 74 -8.75 -13.40 -1.63
CA SER A 74 -9.45 -14.47 -0.93
C SER A 74 -10.95 -14.47 -1.26
N ALA A 75 -11.59 -13.30 -1.29
CA ALA A 75 -13.03 -13.19 -1.56
C ALA A 75 -13.38 -13.58 -3.00
N LEU A 76 -12.65 -13.06 -3.99
CA LEU A 76 -12.91 -13.33 -5.40
C LEU A 76 -12.64 -14.78 -5.76
N LEU A 77 -11.47 -15.31 -5.38
CA LEU A 77 -11.12 -16.70 -5.67
C LEU A 77 -12.05 -17.68 -4.96
N ALA A 78 -12.35 -17.48 -3.66
CA ALA A 78 -13.22 -18.40 -2.94
C ALA A 78 -14.70 -18.36 -3.38
N THR A 79 -15.10 -17.33 -4.14
CA THR A 79 -16.44 -17.23 -4.76
C THR A 79 -16.43 -17.53 -6.26
N ASP A 80 -15.29 -18.00 -6.80
CA ASP A 80 -15.16 -18.42 -8.19
C ASP A 80 -15.99 -19.68 -8.49
N SER A 81 -16.47 -19.81 -9.71
CA SER A 81 -17.13 -21.03 -10.19
C SER A 81 -16.12 -22.16 -10.44
N TYR A 82 -14.89 -21.84 -10.82
CA TYR A 82 -13.83 -22.80 -11.07
C TYR A 82 -13.23 -23.35 -9.77
N LEU A 83 -13.37 -24.66 -9.56
CA LEU A 83 -13.02 -25.30 -8.28
C LEU A 83 -11.56 -25.12 -7.85
N PRO A 84 -10.54 -25.23 -8.72
CA PRO A 84 -9.16 -25.00 -8.32
C PRO A 84 -8.92 -23.58 -7.76
N ASN A 85 -9.49 -22.56 -8.38
CA ASN A 85 -9.40 -21.18 -7.90
C ASN A 85 -10.11 -21.04 -6.54
N ARG A 86 -11.27 -21.67 -6.38
CA ARG A 86 -12.00 -21.69 -5.11
C ARG A 86 -11.18 -22.32 -3.99
N GLU A 87 -10.43 -23.39 -4.28
CA GLU A 87 -9.54 -24.01 -3.31
C GLU A 87 -8.43 -23.05 -2.84
N VAL A 88 -7.80 -22.33 -3.78
CA VAL A 88 -6.80 -21.29 -3.45
C VAL A 88 -7.42 -20.20 -2.58
N GLY A 89 -8.59 -19.68 -2.94
CA GLY A 89 -9.27 -18.63 -2.18
C GLY A 89 -9.63 -19.06 -0.75
N LEU A 90 -10.11 -20.30 -0.57
CA LEU A 90 -10.40 -20.86 0.74
C LEU A 90 -9.12 -21.15 1.55
N ALA A 91 -8.02 -21.54 0.89
CA ALA A 91 -6.72 -21.71 1.53
C ALA A 91 -6.20 -20.36 2.06
N LEU A 92 -6.26 -19.32 1.25
CA LEU A 92 -5.95 -17.95 1.66
C LEU A 92 -6.81 -17.49 2.84
N PHE A 93 -8.12 -17.78 2.82
CA PHE A 93 -9.02 -17.47 3.93
C PHE A 93 -8.65 -18.22 5.21
N ARG A 94 -8.31 -19.51 5.09
CA ARG A 94 -7.97 -20.38 6.23
C ARG A 94 -6.80 -19.85 7.05
N GLU A 95 -5.80 -19.30 6.40
CA GLU A 95 -4.62 -18.71 7.03
C GLU A 95 -4.92 -17.43 7.82
N GLN A 96 -5.96 -16.68 7.44
CA GLN A 96 -6.18 -15.34 7.98
C GLN A 96 -6.53 -15.32 9.48
N ALA A 97 -6.08 -14.25 10.15
CA ALA A 97 -6.49 -13.93 11.53
C ALA A 97 -7.99 -13.58 11.61
N PRO A 98 -8.63 -13.66 12.81
CA PRO A 98 -10.06 -13.38 12.99
C PRO A 98 -10.54 -12.06 12.39
N PHE A 99 -9.76 -11.00 12.59
CA PHE A 99 -10.03 -9.68 12.02
C PHE A 99 -10.18 -9.71 10.49
N MET A 100 -9.24 -10.37 9.81
CA MET A 100 -9.27 -10.46 8.36
C MET A 100 -10.36 -11.40 7.86
N LYS A 101 -10.57 -12.55 8.54
CA LYS A 101 -11.70 -13.45 8.24
C LYS A 101 -13.03 -12.70 8.26
N LYS A 102 -13.29 -11.93 9.30
CA LYS A 102 -14.50 -11.10 9.42
C LYS A 102 -14.63 -10.08 8.29
N ARG A 103 -13.52 -9.43 7.90
CA ARG A 103 -13.50 -8.47 6.78
C ARG A 103 -13.85 -9.15 5.46
N ILE A 104 -13.24 -10.30 5.16
CA ILE A 104 -13.49 -11.08 3.94
C ILE A 104 -14.98 -11.47 3.85
N LEU A 105 -15.55 -11.99 4.95
CA LEU A 105 -16.98 -12.34 4.99
C LEU A 105 -17.87 -11.11 4.76
N GLY A 106 -17.53 -9.99 5.38
CA GLY A 106 -18.24 -8.71 5.17
C GLY A 106 -18.10 -8.18 3.76
N PHE A 107 -16.94 -8.35 3.13
CA PHE A 107 -16.69 -7.94 1.75
C PHE A 107 -17.49 -8.78 0.75
N ILE A 108 -17.58 -10.10 0.96
CA ILE A 108 -18.40 -10.98 0.11
C ILE A 108 -19.89 -10.60 0.19
N LYS A 109 -20.43 -10.41 1.38
CA LYS A 109 -21.85 -10.02 1.58
C LYS A 109 -22.14 -8.60 1.13
N GLY A 110 -21.13 -7.76 1.06
CA GLY A 110 -21.28 -6.32 0.92
C GLY A 110 -21.65 -5.65 2.23
N LYS A 111 -21.17 -4.44 2.41
CA LYS A 111 -21.49 -3.58 3.56
C LYS A 111 -21.95 -2.22 3.06
N THR A 112 -22.91 -1.64 3.73
CA THR A 112 -23.28 -0.25 3.50
C THR A 112 -22.28 0.66 4.20
N VAL A 113 -21.64 1.55 3.46
CA VAL A 113 -20.72 2.58 3.97
C VAL A 113 -21.34 3.95 3.74
N LYS A 114 -21.16 4.84 4.72
CA LYS A 114 -21.53 6.25 4.57
C LYS A 114 -20.38 7.00 3.94
N VAL A 115 -20.58 7.45 2.72
CA VAL A 115 -19.61 8.26 1.98
C VAL A 115 -19.94 9.73 2.21
N ARG A 116 -18.93 10.52 2.56
CA ARG A 116 -19.05 11.97 2.74
C ARG A 116 -18.53 12.66 1.49
N GLU A 117 -19.42 13.24 0.73
CA GLU A 117 -19.07 13.98 -0.48
C GLU A 117 -19.23 15.47 -0.21
N LYS A 118 -18.19 16.25 -0.56
CA LYS A 118 -18.29 17.71 -0.52
C LYS A 118 -19.16 18.18 -1.68
N THR A 119 -20.21 18.94 -1.40
CA THR A 119 -21.14 19.43 -2.43
C THR A 119 -20.58 20.62 -3.23
N GLY A 120 -19.42 21.15 -2.83
CA GLY A 120 -18.86 22.37 -3.40
C GLY A 120 -19.50 23.66 -2.85
N LYS A 121 -20.57 23.55 -2.05
CA LYS A 121 -21.20 24.67 -1.37
C LYS A 121 -20.61 24.86 0.03
N LYS A 122 -20.52 26.11 0.47
CA LYS A 122 -20.14 26.46 1.83
C LYS A 122 -21.38 26.82 2.62
N ILE A 123 -21.51 26.24 3.81
CA ILE A 123 -22.59 26.56 4.77
C ILE A 123 -22.00 27.22 6.03
N GLU A 124 -22.74 28.16 6.57
CA GLU A 124 -22.39 28.84 7.80
C GLU A 124 -22.83 27.99 8.99
N VAL A 125 -21.89 27.58 9.85
CA VAL A 125 -22.17 26.78 11.06
C VAL A 125 -21.70 27.54 12.30
N GLU A 126 -22.57 27.60 13.31
CA GLU A 126 -22.21 28.13 14.62
C GLU A 126 -21.35 27.12 15.38
N VAL A 127 -20.11 27.50 15.70
CA VAL A 127 -19.21 26.68 16.50
C VAL A 127 -19.14 27.24 17.92
N SER A 128 -19.45 26.41 18.92
CA SER A 128 -19.32 26.79 20.33
C SER A 128 -17.84 27.05 20.65
N GLY A 129 -17.52 28.23 21.11
CA GLY A 129 -16.20 28.54 21.61
C GLY A 129 -15.90 27.77 22.90
N SER A 130 -14.67 27.30 23.08
CA SER A 130 -14.21 26.69 24.32
C SER A 130 -14.38 27.66 25.48
N LYS A 131 -15.04 27.19 26.56
CA LYS A 131 -15.20 27.87 27.86
C LYS A 131 -15.42 29.40 27.80
N GLY A 132 -16.67 29.81 27.64
CA GLY A 132 -17.08 31.19 28.00
C GLY A 132 -16.95 32.27 26.94
N LYS A 133 -16.55 31.96 25.69
CA LYS A 133 -16.57 32.89 24.56
C LYS A 133 -17.70 32.52 23.60
N GLY A 134 -18.55 33.50 23.28
CA GLY A 134 -19.75 33.34 22.48
C GLY A 134 -19.58 32.56 21.17
N LYS A 135 -20.71 32.08 20.63
CA LYS A 135 -20.79 31.35 19.35
C LYS A 135 -20.11 32.13 18.22
N LYS A 136 -19.16 31.51 17.53
CA LYS A 136 -18.55 32.07 16.31
C LYS A 136 -19.12 31.37 15.10
N LYS A 137 -19.50 32.13 14.12
CA LYS A 137 -19.91 31.61 12.81
C LYS A 137 -18.68 31.25 11.99
N LYS A 138 -18.66 30.03 11.43
CA LYS A 138 -17.60 29.54 10.57
C LYS A 138 -18.19 28.95 9.29
N MET A 139 -17.63 29.35 8.15
CA MET A 139 -17.97 28.74 6.86
C MET A 139 -17.28 27.39 6.75
N ILE A 140 -18.05 26.33 6.57
CA ILE A 140 -17.54 24.97 6.32
C ILE A 140 -18.13 24.43 5.03
N ASP A 141 -17.42 23.51 4.38
CA ASP A 141 -17.93 22.84 3.19
C ASP A 141 -19.16 22.01 3.57
N GLU A 142 -20.24 22.16 2.83
CA GLU A 142 -21.41 21.31 2.97
C GLU A 142 -21.04 19.88 2.58
N VAL A 143 -21.35 18.93 3.46
CA VAL A 143 -21.04 17.51 3.24
C VAL A 143 -22.35 16.74 3.11
N LYS A 144 -22.60 16.18 1.93
CA LYS A 144 -23.70 15.24 1.71
C LYS A 144 -23.25 13.84 2.13
N ILE A 145 -24.04 13.20 2.97
CA ILE A 145 -23.80 11.81 3.38
C ILE A 145 -24.66 10.92 2.47
N THR A 146 -24.01 10.12 1.64
CA THR A 146 -24.66 9.11 0.80
C THR A 146 -24.33 7.71 1.34
N GLU A 147 -25.25 6.76 1.22
CA GLU A 147 -25.02 5.37 1.57
C GLU A 147 -24.68 4.59 0.30
N LYS A 148 -23.52 3.96 0.29
CA LYS A 148 -23.03 3.13 -0.82
C LYS A 148 -22.79 1.71 -0.35
N LYS A 149 -23.25 0.73 -1.12
CA LYS A 149 -22.88 -0.68 -0.89
C LYS A 149 -21.52 -0.97 -1.50
N VAL A 150 -20.59 -1.46 -0.68
CA VAL A 150 -19.22 -1.82 -1.09
C VAL A 150 -19.00 -3.29 -0.83
N GLY A 151 -18.44 -4.01 -1.80
CA GLY A 151 -18.17 -5.43 -1.74
C GLY A 151 -18.78 -6.19 -2.92
N LEU A 152 -18.71 -7.53 -2.88
CA LEU A 152 -19.20 -8.38 -3.95
C LEU A 152 -20.74 -8.49 -4.01
N ASN A 153 -21.42 -8.19 -2.92
CA ASN A 153 -22.89 -8.32 -2.76
C ASN A 153 -23.41 -9.73 -3.13
N LYS A 154 -22.63 -10.77 -2.79
CA LYS A 154 -22.94 -12.18 -3.05
C LYS A 154 -23.41 -12.88 -1.79
N THR A 155 -24.22 -13.93 -1.97
CA THR A 155 -24.54 -14.88 -0.90
C THR A 155 -23.25 -15.60 -0.47
N LEU A 156 -23.07 -15.76 0.85
CA LEU A 156 -21.90 -16.42 1.39
C LEU A 156 -21.94 -17.92 1.08
N PRO A 157 -20.96 -18.48 0.35
CA PRO A 157 -20.89 -19.91 0.10
C PRO A 157 -20.79 -20.74 1.39
N THR A 158 -21.46 -21.90 1.45
CA THR A 158 -21.45 -22.78 2.62
C THR A 158 -20.04 -23.18 3.07
N ALA A 159 -19.09 -23.26 2.13
CA ALA A 159 -17.69 -23.53 2.42
C ALA A 159 -17.10 -22.56 3.48
N PHE A 160 -17.46 -21.29 3.45
CA PHE A 160 -17.00 -20.34 4.46
C PHE A 160 -17.54 -20.66 5.85
N LYS A 161 -18.80 -21.07 5.97
CA LYS A 161 -19.36 -21.53 7.27
C LYS A 161 -18.57 -22.73 7.78
N THR A 162 -18.26 -23.68 6.94
CA THR A 162 -17.44 -24.85 7.28
C THR A 162 -16.04 -24.44 7.75
N GLU A 163 -15.36 -23.54 7.01
CA GLU A 163 -14.02 -23.08 7.38
C GLU A 163 -14.00 -22.28 8.70
N VAL A 164 -14.98 -21.41 8.91
CA VAL A 164 -15.09 -20.66 10.16
C VAL A 164 -15.41 -21.59 11.33
N THR A 165 -16.35 -22.54 11.15
CA THR A 165 -16.68 -23.51 12.18
C THR A 165 -15.45 -24.35 12.56
N ARG A 166 -14.71 -24.86 11.55
CA ARG A 166 -13.48 -25.60 11.78
C ARG A 166 -12.45 -24.80 12.57
N TYR A 167 -12.22 -23.55 12.16
CA TYR A 167 -11.30 -22.64 12.84
C TYR A 167 -11.71 -22.40 14.30
N LEU A 168 -12.98 -22.13 14.56
CA LEU A 168 -13.45 -21.87 15.92
C LEU A 168 -13.36 -23.13 16.80
N ARG A 169 -13.72 -24.33 16.29
CA ARG A 169 -13.58 -25.60 17.02
C ARG A 169 -12.14 -25.93 17.31
N TRP A 170 -11.24 -25.73 16.34
CA TRP A 170 -9.81 -25.88 16.57
C TRP A 170 -9.29 -24.91 17.63
N LEU A 171 -9.75 -23.67 17.62
CA LEU A 171 -9.34 -22.69 18.62
C LEU A 171 -9.90 -23.03 20.01
N GLU A 172 -11.17 -23.45 20.09
CA GLU A 172 -11.82 -23.89 21.33
C GLU A 172 -11.15 -25.14 21.96
N SER A 173 -10.57 -26.02 21.16
CA SER A 173 -9.82 -27.17 21.64
C SER A 173 -8.47 -26.80 22.26
N GLN A 174 -8.04 -25.54 22.17
CA GLN A 174 -6.77 -25.02 22.70
C GLN A 174 -7.02 -23.80 23.61
N PRO A 175 -7.40 -24.01 24.89
CA PRO A 175 -7.82 -22.91 25.78
C PRO A 175 -6.85 -21.74 25.89
N GLU A 176 -5.56 -22.01 26.02
CA GLU A 176 -4.53 -20.96 26.11
C GLU A 176 -4.40 -20.14 24.82
N LYS A 177 -4.56 -20.79 23.68
CA LYS A 177 -4.50 -20.13 22.37
C LYS A 177 -5.77 -19.33 22.13
N PHE A 178 -6.91 -19.89 22.54
CA PHE A 178 -8.19 -19.18 22.53
C PHE A 178 -8.09 -17.86 23.31
N ASP A 179 -7.60 -17.93 24.54
CA ASP A 179 -7.42 -16.77 25.41
C ASP A 179 -6.48 -15.74 24.78
N THR A 180 -5.34 -16.21 24.23
CA THR A 180 -4.37 -15.32 23.55
C THR A 180 -4.98 -14.59 22.35
N VAL A 181 -5.83 -15.28 21.57
CA VAL A 181 -6.54 -14.68 20.44
C VAL A 181 -7.67 -13.79 20.94
N ALA A 182 -8.39 -14.17 21.99
CA ALA A 182 -9.45 -13.37 22.59
C ALA A 182 -8.92 -12.06 23.18
N ILE A 183 -7.76 -12.05 23.83
CA ILE A 183 -7.09 -10.83 24.31
C ILE A 183 -6.92 -9.81 23.18
N ARG A 184 -6.58 -10.25 21.97
CA ARG A 184 -6.29 -9.39 20.83
C ARG A 184 -7.50 -9.06 19.95
N SER A 185 -8.46 -9.97 19.87
CA SER A 185 -9.48 -9.98 18.82
C SER A 185 -10.87 -10.44 19.32
N ALA A 186 -11.21 -10.23 20.60
CA ALA A 186 -12.50 -10.66 21.16
C ALA A 186 -13.70 -10.22 20.32
N LYS A 187 -13.70 -8.96 19.87
CA LYS A 187 -14.76 -8.38 19.03
C LYS A 187 -14.90 -9.10 17.68
N ASP A 188 -13.78 -9.49 17.09
CA ASP A 188 -13.75 -10.15 15.80
C ASP A 188 -14.13 -11.63 15.93
N LEU A 189 -13.67 -12.31 16.98
CA LEU A 189 -14.13 -13.66 17.32
C LEU A 189 -15.64 -13.71 17.53
N LYS A 190 -16.20 -12.78 18.34
CA LYS A 190 -17.65 -12.63 18.52
C LYS A 190 -18.40 -12.55 17.20
N ALA A 191 -17.87 -11.74 16.27
CA ALA A 191 -18.46 -11.56 14.96
C ALA A 191 -18.42 -12.85 14.11
N LEU A 192 -17.37 -13.69 14.25
CA LEU A 192 -17.30 -14.98 13.56
C LEU A 192 -18.37 -15.97 14.07
N TYR A 193 -18.75 -15.92 15.34
CA TYR A 193 -19.84 -16.76 15.86
C TYR A 193 -21.22 -16.27 15.40
N ALA A 194 -21.49 -14.96 15.48
CA ALA A 194 -22.83 -14.39 15.43
C ALA A 194 -23.15 -13.56 14.17
N SER A 195 -22.11 -13.11 13.43
CA SER A 195 -22.33 -12.22 12.27
C SER A 195 -22.41 -12.99 10.96
N HIS A 196 -22.76 -12.27 9.90
CA HIS A 196 -22.79 -12.76 8.52
C HIS A 196 -23.73 -13.95 8.25
N GLY A 197 -24.67 -14.24 9.18
CA GLY A 197 -25.61 -15.36 9.05
C GLY A 197 -24.97 -16.73 9.33
N LEU A 198 -23.80 -16.77 9.94
CA LEU A 198 -23.09 -18.03 10.26
C LEU A 198 -23.80 -18.82 11.36
N GLN A 199 -24.26 -18.14 12.42
CA GLN A 199 -24.99 -18.72 13.55
C GLN A 199 -24.31 -19.98 14.13
N ILE A 200 -23.04 -19.84 14.49
CA ILE A 200 -22.24 -20.94 15.06
C ILE A 200 -22.39 -20.89 16.58
N LYS A 201 -22.89 -21.97 17.19
CA LYS A 201 -23.00 -22.06 18.66
C LYS A 201 -21.62 -22.11 19.30
N PRO A 202 -21.25 -21.17 20.20
CA PRO A 202 -19.98 -21.22 20.92
C PRO A 202 -19.94 -22.39 21.92
N SER A 203 -18.73 -22.84 22.26
CA SER A 203 -18.53 -23.72 23.43
C SER A 203 -18.89 -22.98 24.72
N PRO A 204 -19.13 -23.70 25.85
CA PRO A 204 -19.41 -23.05 27.14
C PRO A 204 -18.33 -22.04 27.55
N ARG A 205 -17.04 -22.36 27.37
CA ARG A 205 -15.93 -21.46 27.67
C ARG A 205 -15.96 -20.22 26.75
N ALA A 206 -16.12 -20.42 25.45
CA ALA A 206 -16.21 -19.32 24.50
C ALA A 206 -17.42 -18.41 24.78
N GLN A 207 -18.56 -18.99 25.19
CA GLN A 207 -19.76 -18.25 25.60
C GLN A 207 -19.47 -17.35 26.80
N GLN A 208 -18.88 -17.91 27.87
CA GLN A 208 -18.52 -17.18 29.09
C GLN A 208 -17.56 -16.02 28.77
N ILE A 209 -16.46 -16.31 28.07
CA ILE A 209 -15.40 -15.32 27.80
C ILE A 209 -15.89 -14.22 26.86
N LEU A 210 -16.48 -14.58 25.71
CA LEU A 210 -16.79 -13.61 24.67
C LEU A 210 -18.11 -12.89 24.88
N PHE A 211 -19.14 -13.57 25.37
CA PHE A 211 -20.50 -13.02 25.41
C PHE A 211 -20.92 -12.57 26.80
N GLU A 212 -20.53 -13.30 27.85
CA GLU A 212 -20.88 -12.98 29.23
C GLU A 212 -19.82 -12.14 29.93
N LYS A 213 -18.60 -12.07 29.38
CA LYS A 213 -17.42 -11.41 29.99
C LYS A 213 -17.08 -11.97 31.38
N LYS A 214 -17.33 -13.25 31.56
CA LYS A 214 -16.91 -14.00 32.74
C LYS A 214 -15.69 -14.84 32.39
N TYR A 215 -14.62 -14.66 33.14
CA TYR A 215 -13.37 -15.36 32.84
C TYR A 215 -13.23 -16.55 33.78
N PRO A 216 -13.07 -17.79 33.24
CA PRO A 216 -12.71 -18.96 34.05
C PRO A 216 -11.42 -18.73 34.83
N GLU A 217 -11.27 -19.36 35.99
CA GLU A 217 -10.09 -19.18 36.86
C GLU A 217 -8.76 -19.43 36.13
N ASP A 218 -8.75 -20.42 35.23
CA ASP A 218 -7.59 -20.79 34.40
C ASP A 218 -7.41 -19.85 33.20
N SER A 219 -8.27 -18.85 33.01
CA SER A 219 -8.20 -17.97 31.82
C SER A 219 -7.12 -16.91 31.96
N LYS A 220 -6.30 -16.75 30.91
CA LYS A 220 -5.36 -15.63 30.79
C LYS A 220 -6.04 -14.26 30.77
N LEU A 221 -7.32 -14.17 30.45
CA LEU A 221 -8.08 -12.90 30.44
C LEU A 221 -8.31 -12.33 31.85
N ASN A 222 -8.15 -13.12 32.92
CA ASN A 222 -8.14 -12.61 34.29
C ASN A 222 -7.06 -11.56 34.53
N VAL A 223 -6.04 -11.50 33.66
CA VAL A 223 -5.04 -10.43 33.70
C VAL A 223 -5.66 -9.04 33.50
N PHE A 224 -6.78 -8.91 32.81
CA PHE A 224 -7.43 -7.62 32.63
C PHE A 224 -7.93 -7.03 33.96
N GLU A 225 -8.53 -7.86 34.78
CA GLU A 225 -8.95 -7.45 36.13
C GLU A 225 -7.73 -7.14 37.01
N LYS A 226 -6.67 -7.94 36.92
CA LYS A 226 -5.43 -7.70 37.66
C LYS A 226 -4.77 -6.38 37.24
N VAL A 227 -4.73 -6.06 35.96
CA VAL A 227 -4.17 -4.78 35.46
C VAL A 227 -5.02 -3.59 35.89
N THR A 228 -6.35 -3.73 35.81
CA THR A 228 -7.29 -2.65 36.21
C THR A 228 -7.27 -2.43 37.75
N SER A 229 -7.06 -3.49 38.54
CA SER A 229 -7.00 -3.42 40.01
C SER A 229 -5.59 -3.23 40.55
N ALA A 230 -4.57 -3.09 39.71
CA ALA A 230 -3.19 -2.86 40.11
C ALA A 230 -3.06 -1.60 40.97
N LYS A 231 -2.39 -1.73 42.10
CA LYS A 231 -2.25 -0.63 43.09
C LYS A 231 -1.26 0.43 42.61
N THR A 232 -0.30 0.03 41.78
CA THR A 232 0.72 0.95 41.26
C THR A 232 0.87 0.81 39.73
N PRO A 233 1.29 1.89 39.05
CA PRO A 233 1.59 1.83 37.60
C PRO A 233 2.66 0.80 37.24
N GLU A 234 3.62 0.55 38.13
CA GLU A 234 4.70 -0.43 37.96
C GLU A 234 4.17 -1.86 37.96
N GLU A 235 3.23 -2.17 38.85
CA GLU A 235 2.54 -3.46 38.88
C GLU A 235 1.74 -3.68 37.58
N ALA A 236 0.99 -2.66 37.15
CA ALA A 236 0.27 -2.72 35.87
C ALA A 236 1.24 -2.90 34.69
N ALA A 237 2.36 -2.18 34.66
CA ALA A 237 3.39 -2.29 33.64
C ALA A 237 3.98 -3.70 33.57
N LYS A 238 4.29 -4.32 34.72
CA LYS A 238 4.79 -5.69 34.82
C LYS A 238 3.80 -6.69 34.23
N LEU A 239 2.53 -6.61 34.61
CA LEU A 239 1.46 -7.48 34.10
C LEU A 239 1.27 -7.35 32.58
N ILE A 240 1.37 -6.13 32.04
CA ILE A 240 1.28 -5.86 30.59
C ILE A 240 2.42 -6.56 29.83
N VAL A 241 3.66 -6.47 30.33
CA VAL A 241 4.84 -7.09 29.69
C VAL A 241 4.77 -8.61 29.75
N GLU A 242 4.53 -9.17 30.93
CA GLU A 242 4.50 -10.63 31.17
C GLU A 242 3.44 -11.33 30.32
N ASN A 243 2.29 -10.68 30.17
CA ASN A 243 1.17 -11.25 29.41
C ASN A 243 1.09 -10.76 27.96
N LYS A 244 2.07 -9.96 27.49
CA LYS A 244 2.16 -9.42 26.12
C LYS A 244 0.83 -8.78 25.66
N ILE A 245 0.22 -7.99 26.55
CA ILE A 245 -1.05 -7.32 26.24
C ILE A 245 -0.82 -6.29 25.15
N PRO A 246 -1.58 -6.32 24.03
CA PRO A 246 -1.41 -5.37 22.94
C PRO A 246 -1.67 -3.93 23.41
N TYR A 247 -0.95 -2.97 22.81
CA TYR A 247 -1.08 -1.55 23.13
C TYR A 247 -2.53 -1.05 23.13
N THR A 248 -3.28 -1.36 22.09
CA THR A 248 -4.68 -0.93 21.93
C THR A 248 -5.63 -1.45 23.01
N VAL A 249 -5.28 -2.57 23.64
CA VAL A 249 -6.02 -3.15 24.76
C VAL A 249 -5.51 -2.55 26.06
N ALA A 250 -4.20 -2.55 26.27
CA ALA A 250 -3.57 -2.10 27.51
C ALA A 250 -3.88 -0.63 27.86
N VAL A 251 -3.91 0.24 26.84
CA VAL A 251 -4.25 1.66 27.03
C VAL A 251 -5.68 1.86 27.59
N GLY A 252 -6.59 0.92 27.31
CA GLY A 252 -7.95 0.96 27.88
C GLY A 252 -8.08 0.33 29.26
N LEU A 253 -7.02 -0.31 29.78
CA LEU A 253 -7.02 -0.98 31.09
C LEU A 253 -6.32 -0.14 32.17
N VAL A 254 -5.45 0.78 31.80
CA VAL A 254 -4.68 1.62 32.73
C VAL A 254 -5.30 2.99 32.90
N ASP A 255 -5.46 3.44 34.14
CA ASP A 255 -6.01 4.77 34.44
C ASP A 255 -5.00 5.90 34.18
N LYS A 256 -3.72 5.62 34.46
CA LYS A 256 -2.63 6.61 34.30
C LYS A 256 -1.52 6.03 33.43
N ILE A 257 -1.11 6.79 32.44
CA ILE A 257 0.03 6.44 31.59
C ILE A 257 1.27 7.14 32.11
N THR A 258 2.08 6.39 32.87
CA THR A 258 3.37 6.83 33.41
C THR A 258 4.51 6.41 32.48
N PRO A 259 5.75 6.94 32.65
CA PRO A 259 6.91 6.45 31.90
C PRO A 259 7.13 4.94 32.01
N SER A 260 6.92 4.35 33.19
CA SER A 260 7.02 2.89 33.38
C SER A 260 6.02 2.13 32.52
N VAL A 261 4.77 2.60 32.47
CA VAL A 261 3.73 2.03 31.61
C VAL A 261 4.07 2.22 30.13
N LEU A 262 4.59 3.39 29.74
CA LEU A 262 5.03 3.63 28.36
C LEU A 262 6.17 2.68 27.95
N VAL A 263 7.17 2.47 28.80
CA VAL A 263 8.25 1.50 28.55
C VAL A 263 7.67 0.09 28.35
N ALA A 264 6.74 -0.33 29.21
CA ALA A 264 6.09 -1.63 29.10
C ALA A 264 5.32 -1.78 27.78
N LEU A 265 4.50 -0.80 27.44
CA LEU A 265 3.71 -0.78 26.20
C LEU A 265 4.62 -0.84 24.97
N ILE A 266 5.62 0.04 24.90
CA ILE A 266 6.56 0.09 23.78
C ILE A 266 7.37 -1.20 23.68
N SER A 267 7.79 -1.78 24.80
CA SER A 267 8.54 -3.05 24.83
C SER A 267 7.76 -4.21 24.23
N ALA A 268 6.44 -4.25 24.42
CA ALA A 268 5.56 -5.28 23.88
C ALA A 268 5.22 -5.10 22.38
N MET A 269 5.41 -3.90 21.81
CA MET A 269 5.07 -3.62 20.40
C MET A 269 6.05 -4.26 19.43
N SER A 270 5.55 -4.72 18.28
CA SER A 270 6.36 -4.93 17.08
C SER A 270 6.80 -3.60 16.47
N PRO A 271 7.86 -3.57 15.63
CA PRO A 271 8.27 -2.36 14.92
C PRO A 271 7.14 -1.70 14.12
N GLN A 272 6.34 -2.48 13.42
CA GLN A 272 5.19 -1.98 12.65
C GLN A 272 4.10 -1.40 13.58
N GLU A 273 3.85 -2.03 14.71
CA GLU A 273 2.86 -1.57 15.68
C GLU A 273 3.30 -0.26 16.34
N LEU A 274 4.59 -0.08 16.60
CA LEU A 274 5.16 1.18 17.07
C LEU A 274 4.90 2.30 16.06
N ILE A 275 5.24 2.10 14.78
CA ILE A 275 5.02 3.10 13.73
C ILE A 275 3.53 3.47 13.63
N ASN A 276 2.63 2.49 13.74
CA ASN A 276 1.19 2.73 13.67
C ASN A 276 0.66 3.57 14.84
N ASN A 277 1.31 3.51 16.01
CA ASN A 277 0.84 4.15 17.24
C ASN A 277 1.73 5.31 17.70
N ILE A 278 2.77 5.68 16.94
CA ILE A 278 3.78 6.66 17.35
C ILE A 278 3.18 8.04 17.67
N ALA A 279 2.20 8.48 16.87
CA ALA A 279 1.49 9.74 17.13
C ALA A 279 0.70 9.69 18.44
N SER A 280 0.05 8.56 18.74
CA SER A 280 -0.67 8.38 20.02
C SER A 280 0.29 8.28 21.22
N LEU A 281 1.47 7.74 21.02
CA LEU A 281 2.51 7.70 22.06
C LEU A 281 3.05 9.11 22.36
N GLU A 282 3.25 9.93 21.33
CA GLU A 282 3.67 11.34 21.53
C GLU A 282 2.61 12.14 22.27
N GLU A 283 1.32 12.01 21.88
CA GLU A 283 0.20 12.65 22.59
C GLU A 283 0.13 12.26 24.08
N LYS A 284 0.73 11.12 24.45
CA LYS A 284 0.81 10.60 25.82
C LYS A 284 2.13 10.96 26.53
N GLY A 285 2.92 11.86 25.95
CA GLY A 285 4.17 12.34 26.54
C GLY A 285 5.35 11.36 26.42
N ALA A 286 5.31 10.42 25.48
CA ALA A 286 6.40 9.45 25.31
C ALA A 286 7.72 10.11 24.90
N MET A 287 7.69 11.28 24.27
CA MET A 287 8.88 12.03 23.85
C MET A 287 9.45 12.93 24.95
N ASP A 288 8.67 13.18 26.01
CA ASP A 288 9.10 14.04 27.12
C ASP A 288 10.07 13.30 28.07
N ASN A 289 10.10 11.96 28.02
CA ASN A 289 10.99 11.15 28.82
C ASN A 289 12.16 10.61 27.97
N PRO A 290 13.43 10.93 28.31
CA PRO A 290 14.60 10.54 27.52
C PRO A 290 14.77 9.01 27.38
N GLU A 291 14.43 8.23 28.40
CA GLU A 291 14.55 6.76 28.36
C GLU A 291 13.49 6.15 27.42
N VAL A 292 12.25 6.63 27.51
CA VAL A 292 11.17 6.22 26.61
C VAL A 292 11.52 6.58 25.16
N LYS A 293 12.03 7.79 24.95
CA LYS A 293 12.48 8.26 23.62
C LYS A 293 13.60 7.37 23.06
N LYS A 294 14.61 7.03 23.87
CA LYS A 294 15.68 6.08 23.50
C LYS A 294 15.12 4.71 23.09
N LEU A 295 14.15 4.19 23.82
CA LEU A 295 13.51 2.90 23.49
C LEU A 295 12.76 2.97 22.16
N ILE A 296 12.05 4.06 21.89
CA ILE A 296 11.39 4.31 20.60
C ILE A 296 12.42 4.32 19.47
N GLN A 297 13.50 5.07 19.61
CA GLN A 297 14.57 5.15 18.61
C GLN A 297 15.22 3.78 18.35
N ALA A 298 15.52 3.03 19.41
CA ALA A 298 16.07 1.67 19.30
C ALA A 298 15.12 0.71 18.53
N LYS A 299 13.81 0.83 18.76
CA LYS A 299 12.82 0.03 18.01
C LYS A 299 12.62 0.49 16.57
N LEU A 300 12.69 1.77 16.28
CA LEU A 300 12.70 2.28 14.91
C LEU A 300 13.96 1.81 14.17
N GLY A 301 15.13 1.78 14.81
CA GLY A 301 16.34 1.17 14.26
C GLY A 301 16.18 -0.33 13.93
N LYS A 302 15.38 -1.08 14.72
CA LYS A 302 14.99 -2.45 14.36
C LYS A 302 14.03 -2.48 13.17
N ALA A 303 13.15 -1.48 13.04
CA ALA A 303 12.23 -1.37 11.92
C ALA A 303 12.94 -1.16 10.58
N GLU A 304 14.09 -0.49 10.55
CA GLU A 304 14.94 -0.35 9.35
C GLU A 304 15.31 -1.71 8.75
N LYS A 305 15.60 -2.69 9.59
CA LYS A 305 16.07 -4.03 9.20
C LYS A 305 14.95 -5.08 9.12
N ALA A 306 13.81 -4.86 9.76
CA ALA A 306 12.74 -5.83 9.88
C ALA A 306 12.09 -6.13 8.52
N LYS A 307 11.73 -7.40 8.30
CA LYS A 307 10.80 -7.81 7.24
C LYS A 307 9.36 -7.56 7.72
N GLY A 308 8.48 -7.13 6.83
CA GLY A 308 7.05 -6.93 7.13
C GLY A 308 6.70 -5.57 7.77
N VAL A 309 7.62 -4.62 7.73
CA VAL A 309 7.31 -3.19 7.92
C VAL A 309 6.88 -2.65 6.57
N ALA A 310 5.67 -2.11 6.50
CA ALA A 310 5.15 -1.57 5.24
C ALA A 310 5.99 -0.36 4.81
N THR A 311 6.48 -0.39 3.56
CA THR A 311 7.53 0.47 3.01
C THR A 311 7.29 1.96 3.29
N LEU A 312 6.10 2.46 3.02
CA LEU A 312 5.80 3.88 3.15
C LEU A 312 4.92 4.22 4.37
N LYS A 313 4.72 3.28 5.31
CA LYS A 313 3.92 3.52 6.51
C LYS A 313 4.54 4.54 7.44
N SER A 314 5.86 4.56 7.55
CA SER A 314 6.62 5.56 8.31
C SER A 314 6.46 6.96 7.72
N LYS A 315 6.48 7.11 6.39
CA LYS A 315 6.17 8.39 5.72
C LYS A 315 4.76 8.87 6.02
N THR A 316 3.77 7.96 6.00
CA THR A 316 2.40 8.32 6.37
C THR A 316 2.32 8.79 7.82
N ALA A 317 3.02 8.12 8.74
CA ALA A 317 3.05 8.51 10.15
C ALA A 317 3.68 9.90 10.34
N ALA A 318 4.78 10.19 9.65
CA ALA A 318 5.45 11.49 9.67
C ALA A 318 4.56 12.60 9.06
N ALA A 319 3.89 12.32 7.94
CA ALA A 319 3.06 13.29 7.22
C ALA A 319 1.77 13.70 7.95
N THR A 320 1.35 12.98 9.02
CA THR A 320 0.14 13.36 9.79
C THR A 320 0.29 14.67 10.56
N GLY A 321 1.52 15.19 10.73
CA GLY A 321 1.82 16.38 11.54
C GLY A 321 1.56 16.20 13.03
N ARG A 322 1.22 14.98 13.49
CA ARG A 322 1.00 14.66 14.91
C ARG A 322 2.29 14.30 15.63
N VAL A 323 3.29 13.81 14.92
CA VAL A 323 4.64 13.59 15.44
C VAL A 323 5.43 14.89 15.27
N LYS A 324 5.92 15.46 16.35
CA LYS A 324 6.63 16.74 16.39
C LYS A 324 8.11 16.60 16.71
N ASP A 325 8.48 15.50 17.36
CA ASP A 325 9.88 15.25 17.72
C ASP A 325 10.76 15.06 16.48
N VAL A 326 11.71 15.98 16.29
CA VAL A 326 12.56 16.05 15.09
C VAL A 326 13.43 14.81 14.90
N GLU A 327 13.93 14.21 15.98
CA GLU A 327 14.78 13.02 15.91
C GLU A 327 13.95 11.79 15.53
N VAL A 328 12.75 11.67 16.09
CA VAL A 328 11.82 10.60 15.74
C VAL A 328 11.38 10.73 14.28
N LEU A 329 11.09 11.94 13.79
CA LEU A 329 10.79 12.20 12.38
C LEU A 329 11.95 11.77 11.47
N LYS A 330 13.20 12.12 11.81
CA LYS A 330 14.39 11.67 11.06
C LYS A 330 14.51 10.14 11.02
N HIS A 331 14.22 9.45 12.13
CA HIS A 331 14.23 8.00 12.17
C HIS A 331 13.11 7.39 11.32
N LEU A 332 11.90 7.96 11.33
CA LEU A 332 10.80 7.52 10.47
C LEU A 332 11.15 7.67 8.98
N ASP A 333 11.80 8.77 8.60
CA ASP A 333 12.30 8.97 7.24
C ASP A 333 13.33 7.91 6.86
N LYS A 334 14.29 7.63 7.76
CA LYS A 334 15.30 6.59 7.54
C LYS A 334 14.69 5.20 7.40
N VAL A 335 13.69 4.86 8.22
CA VAL A 335 12.93 3.60 8.07
C VAL A 335 12.29 3.53 6.69
N ALA A 336 11.68 4.62 6.20
CA ALA A 336 11.09 4.66 4.87
C ALA A 336 12.13 4.43 3.78
N ASP A 337 13.25 5.15 3.82
CA ASP A 337 14.33 5.02 2.85
C ASP A 337 14.86 3.58 2.77
N GLU A 338 15.10 2.93 3.91
CA GLU A 338 15.60 1.56 3.97
C GLU A 338 14.54 0.52 3.51
N GLN A 339 13.28 0.72 3.85
CA GLN A 339 12.22 -0.18 3.39
C GLN A 339 11.96 -0.04 1.88
N VAL A 340 12.02 1.18 1.32
CA VAL A 340 11.91 1.42 -0.13
C VAL A 340 13.01 0.69 -0.89
N LYS A 341 14.27 0.76 -0.43
CA LYS A 341 15.39 0.05 -1.05
C LYS A 341 15.23 -1.48 -1.06
N LYS A 342 14.52 -2.04 -0.08
CA LYS A 342 14.21 -3.48 -0.05
C LYS A 342 13.21 -3.91 -1.10
N SER A 343 12.34 -3.00 -1.57
CA SER A 343 11.38 -3.28 -2.64
C SER A 343 12.08 -3.46 -4.00
N GLY A 344 13.31 -2.96 -4.13
CA GLY A 344 14.14 -3.09 -5.32
C GLY A 344 15.12 -1.93 -5.47
N THR A 345 16.08 -2.08 -6.37
CA THR A 345 17.05 -1.03 -6.75
C THR A 345 17.22 -0.99 -8.25
N ILE A 346 17.27 0.20 -8.81
CA ILE A 346 17.53 0.42 -10.24
C ILE A 346 19.05 0.51 -10.44
N LYS A 347 19.60 -0.41 -11.23
CA LYS A 347 21.05 -0.59 -11.40
C LYS A 347 21.57 -0.15 -12.77
N VAL A 348 20.71 0.37 -13.63
CA VAL A 348 21.06 0.87 -14.95
C VAL A 348 21.09 2.40 -14.95
N PRO A 349 21.99 3.05 -15.73
CA PRO A 349 21.98 4.49 -15.89
C PRO A 349 20.61 5.00 -16.32
N THR A 350 20.00 5.88 -15.52
CA THR A 350 18.59 6.23 -15.64
C THR A 350 18.40 7.75 -15.71
N ALA A 351 17.55 8.18 -16.63
CA ALA A 351 17.00 9.53 -16.63
C ALA A 351 15.56 9.52 -16.10
N ILE A 352 15.21 10.51 -15.30
CA ILE A 352 13.84 10.74 -14.84
C ILE A 352 13.42 12.13 -15.32
N PHE A 353 12.41 12.16 -16.18
CA PHE A 353 11.81 13.38 -16.70
C PHE A 353 10.48 13.63 -15.99
N VAL A 354 10.33 14.79 -15.38
CA VAL A 354 9.15 15.16 -14.61
C VAL A 354 8.46 16.35 -15.27
N ASP A 355 7.28 16.09 -15.75
CA ASP A 355 6.43 17.11 -16.34
C ASP A 355 5.98 18.13 -15.28
N GLN A 356 6.27 19.39 -15.54
CA GLN A 356 5.81 20.53 -14.75
C GLN A 356 4.98 21.52 -15.60
N SER A 357 4.40 21.05 -16.71
CA SER A 357 3.51 21.85 -17.55
C SER A 357 2.24 22.26 -16.82
N GLY A 358 1.51 23.24 -17.36
CA GLY A 358 0.31 23.79 -16.72
C GLY A 358 -0.80 22.76 -16.47
N SER A 359 -0.95 21.77 -17.36
CA SER A 359 -1.92 20.68 -17.22
C SER A 359 -1.67 19.78 -16.01
N MET A 360 -0.42 19.74 -15.54
CA MET A 360 0.01 18.96 -14.37
C MET A 360 -0.41 19.54 -13.01
N GLU A 361 -1.07 20.70 -12.92
CA GLU A 361 -1.37 21.38 -11.65
C GLU A 361 -1.99 20.46 -10.59
N LYS A 362 -2.92 19.59 -10.98
CA LYS A 362 -3.58 18.62 -10.07
C LYS A 362 -2.78 17.34 -9.85
N ALA A 363 -1.96 16.94 -10.81
CA ALA A 363 -1.22 15.68 -10.81
C ALA A 363 0.24 15.82 -10.36
N LEU A 364 0.76 17.06 -10.33
CA LEU A 364 2.18 17.33 -10.05
C LEU A 364 2.68 16.73 -8.74
N GLU A 365 1.88 16.76 -7.68
CA GLU A 365 2.28 16.18 -6.39
C GLU A 365 2.42 14.64 -6.45
N VAL A 366 1.60 13.98 -7.26
CA VAL A 366 1.75 12.54 -7.55
C VAL A 366 3.04 12.30 -8.34
N GLY A 367 3.26 13.11 -9.38
CA GLY A 367 4.48 13.06 -10.19
C GLY A 367 5.75 13.22 -9.36
N LYS A 368 5.81 14.23 -8.49
CA LYS A 368 6.93 14.46 -7.58
C LYS A 368 7.22 13.26 -6.68
N ARG A 369 6.17 12.63 -6.12
CA ARG A 369 6.31 11.45 -5.28
C ARG A 369 6.84 10.25 -6.05
N CYS A 370 6.32 10.00 -7.26
CA CYS A 370 6.83 8.96 -8.13
C CYS A 370 8.32 9.20 -8.46
N ALA A 371 8.66 10.43 -8.84
CA ALA A 371 10.02 10.81 -9.17
C ALA A 371 10.97 10.66 -7.98
N ALA A 372 10.59 11.14 -6.80
CA ALA A 372 11.40 11.00 -5.59
C ALA A 372 11.62 9.53 -5.22
N LEU A 373 10.59 8.69 -5.36
CA LEU A 373 10.68 7.26 -5.08
C LEU A 373 11.65 6.56 -6.04
N VAL A 374 11.48 6.77 -7.35
CA VAL A 374 12.33 6.15 -8.37
C VAL A 374 13.78 6.64 -8.22
N SER A 375 13.96 7.95 -7.98
CA SER A 375 15.28 8.53 -7.73
C SER A 375 15.95 7.94 -6.49
N GLY A 376 15.21 7.78 -5.40
CA GLY A 376 15.72 7.27 -4.13
C GLY A 376 16.16 5.80 -4.17
N VAL A 377 15.70 5.02 -5.15
CA VAL A 377 16.09 3.61 -5.34
C VAL A 377 17.09 3.40 -6.49
N THR A 378 17.40 4.43 -7.23
CA THR A 378 18.38 4.35 -8.33
C THR A 378 19.79 4.44 -7.76
N VAL A 379 20.58 3.38 -7.90
CA VAL A 379 21.96 3.29 -7.41
C VAL A 379 23.02 3.51 -8.51
N ALA A 380 22.60 3.47 -9.78
CA ALA A 380 23.41 3.82 -10.94
C ALA A 380 23.43 5.35 -11.16
N ASP A 381 24.06 5.78 -12.25
CA ASP A 381 24.04 7.18 -12.66
C ASP A 381 22.61 7.63 -12.92
N LEU A 382 22.24 8.74 -12.29
CA LEU A 382 20.89 9.27 -12.28
C LEU A 382 20.87 10.73 -12.72
N HIS A 383 20.07 11.02 -13.74
CA HIS A 383 19.81 12.37 -14.22
C HIS A 383 18.33 12.68 -14.04
N VAL A 384 18.02 13.66 -13.19
CA VAL A 384 16.64 14.11 -12.95
C VAL A 384 16.43 15.47 -13.60
N VAL A 385 15.46 15.57 -14.47
CA VAL A 385 15.15 16.79 -15.22
C VAL A 385 13.64 17.06 -15.15
N CYS A 386 13.26 18.19 -14.56
CA CYS A 386 11.91 18.71 -14.71
C CYS A 386 11.79 19.43 -16.04
N PHE A 387 10.67 19.34 -16.71
CA PHE A 387 10.45 19.99 -18.00
C PHE A 387 9.05 20.60 -18.12
N ASN A 388 9.00 21.66 -18.87
CA ASN A 388 7.83 22.25 -19.51
C ASN A 388 8.21 22.59 -20.95
N THR A 389 8.42 23.85 -21.30
CA THR A 389 9.03 24.27 -22.56
C THR A 389 10.57 24.33 -22.51
N ALA A 390 11.12 24.16 -21.32
CA ALA A 390 12.55 24.16 -21.04
C ALA A 390 12.91 23.06 -20.02
N ALA A 391 14.16 22.58 -20.12
CA ALA A 391 14.68 21.57 -19.22
C ALA A 391 15.31 22.20 -17.97
N THR A 392 14.89 21.76 -16.78
CA THR A 392 15.41 22.20 -15.50
C THR A 392 16.00 20.99 -14.75
N PRO A 393 17.33 20.83 -14.72
CA PRO A 393 17.95 19.73 -14.01
C PRO A 393 17.77 19.89 -12.50
N LEU A 394 17.56 18.77 -11.81
CA LEU A 394 17.46 18.67 -10.36
C LEU A 394 18.52 17.76 -9.79
N THR A 395 19.04 18.14 -8.63
CA THR A 395 19.98 17.32 -7.86
C THR A 395 19.51 17.21 -6.41
N SER A 396 19.79 16.07 -5.78
CA SER A 396 19.58 15.87 -4.35
C SER A 396 20.91 15.67 -3.65
N ALA A 397 21.09 16.33 -2.51
CA ALA A 397 22.35 16.28 -1.78
C ALA A 397 22.64 14.88 -1.21
N ASP A 398 21.60 14.17 -0.73
CA ASP A 398 21.74 12.91 0.01
C ASP A 398 21.23 11.67 -0.76
N LYS A 399 20.68 11.84 -1.95
CA LYS A 399 20.13 10.78 -2.82
C LYS A 399 19.10 9.84 -2.12
N THR A 400 18.54 10.25 -0.98
CA THR A 400 17.47 9.51 -0.30
C THR A 400 16.10 9.89 -0.85
N LEU A 401 15.06 9.07 -0.55
CA LEU A 401 13.68 9.43 -0.87
C LEU A 401 13.33 10.81 -0.30
N THR A 402 13.66 11.03 0.98
CA THR A 402 13.40 12.31 1.65
C THR A 402 14.18 13.47 1.05
N GLY A 403 15.42 13.25 0.63
CA GLY A 403 16.24 14.25 -0.08
C GLY A 403 15.62 14.64 -1.42
N TRP A 404 15.17 13.68 -2.19
CA TRP A 404 14.48 13.93 -3.45
C TRP A 404 13.12 14.61 -3.25
N GLU A 405 12.33 14.22 -2.24
CA GLU A 405 11.09 14.93 -1.91
C GLU A 405 11.36 16.44 -1.63
N ARG A 406 12.43 16.76 -0.91
CA ARG A 406 12.84 18.16 -0.67
C ARG A 406 13.28 18.84 -1.97
N ALA A 407 14.05 18.16 -2.82
CA ALA A 407 14.51 18.72 -4.09
C ALA A 407 13.33 19.08 -5.01
N PHE A 408 12.26 18.27 -4.99
CA PHE A 408 11.05 18.54 -5.77
C PHE A 408 10.11 19.59 -5.13
N THR A 409 10.29 19.97 -3.89
CA THR A 409 9.40 20.92 -3.18
C THR A 409 9.18 22.24 -3.92
N PRO A 410 10.19 22.91 -4.52
CA PRO A 410 10.00 24.20 -5.20
C PRO A 410 9.35 24.09 -6.58
N ILE A 411 9.26 22.91 -7.16
CA ILE A 411 8.68 22.72 -8.51
C ILE A 411 7.20 23.07 -8.51
N ARG A 412 6.78 23.84 -9.51
CA ARG A 412 5.39 24.30 -9.72
C ARG A 412 4.97 24.04 -11.17
N ALA A 413 3.69 23.75 -11.36
CA ALA A 413 3.14 23.57 -12.70
C ALA A 413 3.02 24.91 -13.43
N ASN A 414 3.59 25.01 -14.64
CA ASN A 414 3.45 26.16 -15.52
C ASN A 414 3.89 25.85 -16.96
N GLY A 415 3.45 26.65 -17.90
CA GLY A 415 3.90 26.62 -19.30
C GLY A 415 3.30 25.49 -20.14
N GLY A 416 3.82 25.35 -21.36
CA GLY A 416 3.49 24.28 -22.30
C GLY A 416 4.34 23.05 -22.06
N THR A 417 4.28 22.05 -22.96
CA THR A 417 4.92 20.75 -22.78
C THR A 417 5.80 20.38 -23.97
N SER A 418 7.09 20.26 -23.73
CA SER A 418 8.11 19.69 -24.64
C SER A 418 8.86 18.58 -23.90
N VAL A 419 8.47 17.34 -24.07
CA VAL A 419 9.15 16.19 -23.45
C VAL A 419 10.56 16.04 -24.04
N GLY A 420 10.70 16.33 -25.31
CA GLY A 420 11.99 16.26 -26.03
C GLY A 420 13.05 17.20 -25.48
N CYS A 421 12.68 18.35 -24.86
CA CYS A 421 13.68 19.28 -24.33
C CYS A 421 14.52 18.65 -23.20
N ALA A 422 13.93 17.76 -22.39
CA ALA A 422 14.65 17.05 -21.33
C ALA A 422 15.70 16.06 -21.90
N LEU A 423 15.37 15.38 -22.99
CA LEU A 423 16.29 14.46 -23.64
C LEU A 423 17.38 15.22 -24.43
N ASP A 424 17.04 16.33 -25.09
CA ASP A 424 17.98 17.23 -25.76
C ASP A 424 19.00 17.80 -24.76
N TYR A 425 18.56 18.15 -23.56
CA TYR A 425 19.46 18.56 -22.47
C TYR A 425 20.50 17.48 -22.15
N LEU A 426 20.10 16.21 -22.02
CA LEU A 426 21.05 15.09 -21.77
C LEU A 426 22.00 14.91 -22.95
N MET A 427 21.47 14.95 -24.17
CA MET A 427 22.24 14.77 -25.40
C MET A 427 23.33 15.85 -25.56
N ARG A 428 23.03 17.11 -25.26
CA ARG A 428 23.99 18.21 -25.29
C ARG A 428 25.08 18.11 -24.21
N ARG A 429 24.75 17.46 -23.10
CA ARG A 429 25.66 17.23 -21.98
C ARG A 429 26.41 15.89 -22.07
N GLU A 430 26.19 15.16 -23.17
CA GLU A 430 26.82 13.85 -23.41
C GLU A 430 26.51 12.79 -22.33
N HIS A 431 25.38 12.95 -21.64
CA HIS A 431 24.91 11.96 -20.67
C HIS A 431 24.27 10.78 -21.40
N VAL A 432 24.80 9.58 -21.14
CA VAL A 432 24.29 8.34 -21.72
C VAL A 432 23.50 7.56 -20.68
N VAL A 433 22.25 7.23 -21.01
CA VAL A 433 21.34 6.46 -20.14
C VAL A 433 20.78 5.25 -20.87
N GLU A 434 20.50 4.21 -20.11
CA GLU A 434 19.90 2.96 -20.61
C GLU A 434 18.39 2.90 -20.33
N GLN A 435 17.88 3.76 -19.43
CA GLN A 435 16.47 3.85 -19.09
C GLN A 435 16.04 5.31 -19.01
N ILE A 436 14.85 5.61 -19.54
CA ILE A 436 14.20 6.92 -19.43
C ILE A 436 12.83 6.71 -18.80
N VAL A 437 12.59 7.31 -17.63
CA VAL A 437 11.31 7.29 -16.93
C VAL A 437 10.67 8.66 -17.08
N ILE A 438 9.55 8.74 -17.79
CA ILE A 438 8.82 9.98 -18.07
C ILE A 438 7.56 10.01 -17.22
N ILE A 439 7.44 11.01 -16.36
CA ILE A 439 6.30 11.20 -15.45
C ILE A 439 5.52 12.39 -15.98
N THR A 440 4.35 12.14 -16.57
CA THR A 440 3.60 13.13 -17.36
C THR A 440 2.11 12.77 -17.42
N ASP A 441 1.27 13.71 -17.83
CA ASP A 441 -0.12 13.46 -18.29
C ASP A 441 -0.21 13.15 -19.80
N GLU A 442 0.94 12.93 -20.43
CA GLU A 442 1.17 12.53 -21.82
C GLU A 442 0.95 13.63 -22.87
N GLY A 443 0.54 14.85 -22.52
CA GLY A 443 0.44 15.95 -23.48
C GLY A 443 1.83 16.37 -23.97
N GLU A 444 2.01 16.54 -25.29
CA GLU A 444 3.20 17.14 -25.87
C GLU A 444 2.79 18.12 -26.99
N ASN A 445 2.91 19.41 -26.73
CA ASN A 445 2.38 20.47 -27.61
C ASN A 445 3.44 21.45 -28.14
N GLN A 446 4.70 21.28 -27.76
CA GLN A 446 5.81 22.11 -28.20
C GLN A 446 7.04 21.31 -28.59
N ALA A 447 7.75 21.80 -29.60
CA ALA A 447 9.05 21.24 -29.98
C ALA A 447 10.16 21.69 -28.99
N PRO A 448 11.27 20.93 -28.88
CA PRO A 448 11.51 19.70 -29.62
C PRO A 448 10.64 18.55 -29.11
N TYR A 449 10.14 17.71 -30.02
CA TYR A 449 9.34 16.55 -29.68
C TYR A 449 10.21 15.39 -29.26
N PHE A 450 9.71 14.57 -28.32
CA PHE A 450 10.49 13.47 -27.77
C PHE A 450 10.96 12.47 -28.82
N THR A 451 10.07 12.08 -29.74
CA THR A 451 10.40 11.10 -30.78
C THR A 451 11.54 11.56 -31.69
N ASP A 452 11.58 12.85 -32.02
CA ASP A 452 12.58 13.41 -32.89
C ASP A 452 13.94 13.44 -32.20
N VAL A 453 13.97 13.89 -30.95
CA VAL A 453 15.19 13.91 -30.13
C VAL A 453 15.67 12.50 -29.80
N PHE A 454 14.75 11.54 -29.58
CA PHE A 454 15.10 10.16 -29.30
C PHE A 454 15.85 9.50 -30.46
N ALA A 455 15.41 9.78 -31.69
CA ALA A 455 16.10 9.30 -32.88
C ALA A 455 17.55 9.85 -32.96
N LEU A 456 17.73 11.16 -32.73
CA LEU A 456 19.05 11.81 -32.71
C LEU A 456 19.91 11.30 -31.56
N TYR A 457 19.32 11.12 -30.37
CA TYR A 457 20.01 10.60 -29.20
C TYR A 457 20.56 9.18 -29.45
N LYS A 458 19.73 8.31 -30.04
CA LYS A 458 20.12 6.95 -30.41
C LYS A 458 21.24 6.94 -31.45
N GLU A 459 21.16 7.82 -32.45
CA GLU A 459 22.20 7.95 -33.46
C GLU A 459 23.55 8.41 -32.85
N LYS A 460 23.50 9.42 -31.98
CA LYS A 460 24.69 10.00 -31.34
C LYS A 460 25.36 9.05 -30.34
N THR A 461 24.53 8.43 -29.46
CA THR A 461 25.06 7.62 -28.35
C THR A 461 25.25 6.14 -28.67
N LYS A 462 24.62 5.65 -29.74
CA LYS A 462 24.53 4.23 -30.11
C LYS A 462 23.81 3.37 -29.05
N VAL A 463 23.12 4.00 -28.10
CA VAL A 463 22.29 3.36 -27.06
C VAL A 463 20.82 3.60 -27.37
N THR A 464 20.00 2.57 -27.21
CA THR A 464 18.54 2.68 -27.28
C THR A 464 17.97 2.53 -25.88
N PRO A 465 17.68 3.65 -25.19
CA PRO A 465 17.13 3.58 -23.84
C PRO A 465 15.77 2.90 -23.80
N HIS A 466 15.52 2.13 -22.74
CA HIS A 466 14.17 1.65 -22.45
C HIS A 466 13.31 2.81 -21.94
N VAL A 467 12.16 3.03 -22.58
CA VAL A 467 11.24 4.13 -22.23
C VAL A 467 10.15 3.61 -21.30
N VAL A 468 9.93 4.33 -20.21
CA VAL A 468 8.85 4.07 -19.25
C VAL A 468 8.02 5.34 -19.08
N ILE A 469 6.73 5.24 -19.27
CA ILE A 469 5.77 6.32 -19.03
C ILE A 469 5.03 6.06 -17.72
N ILE A 470 5.09 7.00 -16.79
CA ILE A 470 4.23 7.04 -15.61
C ILE A 470 3.18 8.11 -15.86
N ASN A 471 1.99 7.68 -16.30
CA ASN A 471 0.88 8.59 -16.58
C ASN A 471 0.15 8.91 -15.26
N VAL A 472 0.25 10.17 -14.82
CA VAL A 472 -0.28 10.63 -13.53
C VAL A 472 -1.64 11.35 -13.64
N HIS A 473 -2.39 11.12 -14.71
CA HIS A 473 -3.74 11.66 -14.94
C HIS A 473 -3.86 13.16 -14.66
N GLY A 474 -3.29 13.95 -15.53
CA GLY A 474 -3.56 15.40 -15.59
C GLY A 474 -4.94 15.70 -16.18
N THR A 475 -5.24 16.97 -16.30
CA THR A 475 -6.47 17.47 -16.98
C THR A 475 -6.28 17.66 -18.49
N ALA A 476 -5.15 17.24 -19.04
CA ALA A 476 -4.85 17.38 -20.45
C ALA A 476 -5.75 16.48 -21.30
N THR A 477 -6.77 17.07 -21.82
CA THR A 477 -7.55 16.56 -22.95
C THR A 477 -7.86 17.71 -23.90
N SER A 478 -6.81 18.39 -24.36
CA SER A 478 -6.95 19.18 -25.57
C SER A 478 -6.88 18.20 -26.74
N MET A 479 -7.90 18.14 -27.55
CA MET A 479 -7.92 17.34 -28.80
C MET A 479 -6.82 17.77 -29.80
N SER A 480 -6.04 18.79 -29.49
CA SER A 480 -4.93 19.33 -30.27
C SER A 480 -3.54 18.84 -29.85
N ASP A 481 -3.42 18.20 -28.68
CA ASP A 481 -2.12 17.80 -28.17
C ASP A 481 -1.71 16.43 -28.70
N ARG A 482 -0.46 16.32 -29.13
CA ARG A 482 0.14 15.02 -29.47
C ARG A 482 0.23 14.23 -28.18
N THR A 483 -0.36 13.05 -28.17
CA THR A 483 -0.25 12.15 -27.02
C THR A 483 1.05 11.36 -27.13
N LEU A 484 1.87 11.40 -26.11
CA LEU A 484 3.23 10.83 -26.14
C LEU A 484 3.23 9.35 -26.57
N HIS A 485 2.37 8.49 -25.97
CA HIS A 485 2.35 7.07 -26.34
C HIS A 485 1.95 6.84 -27.81
N VAL A 486 1.01 7.63 -28.38
CA VAL A 486 0.63 7.54 -29.79
C VAL A 486 1.79 7.94 -30.70
N SER A 487 2.58 8.93 -30.29
CA SER A 487 3.78 9.35 -31.01
C SER A 487 4.86 8.27 -30.97
N LEU A 488 5.05 7.60 -29.83
CA LEU A 488 5.99 6.48 -29.67
C LEU A 488 5.56 5.28 -30.53
N ASP A 489 4.27 4.92 -30.54
CA ASP A 489 3.73 3.85 -31.39
C ASP A 489 3.99 4.14 -32.87
N SER A 490 3.72 5.37 -33.31
CA SER A 490 3.96 5.83 -34.69
C SER A 490 5.44 5.76 -35.07
N ALA A 491 6.32 6.08 -34.14
CA ALA A 491 7.78 6.01 -34.31
C ALA A 491 8.35 4.58 -34.07
N ARG A 492 7.51 3.60 -33.74
CA ARG A 492 7.91 2.22 -33.40
C ARG A 492 8.92 2.14 -32.25
N ILE A 493 8.78 3.05 -31.28
CA ILE A 493 9.58 3.05 -30.05
C ILE A 493 8.83 2.24 -29.01
N THR A 494 9.43 1.18 -28.51
CA THR A 494 8.85 0.36 -27.44
C THR A 494 8.91 1.07 -26.09
N TYR A 495 7.83 0.98 -25.34
CA TYR A 495 7.73 1.61 -24.02
C TYR A 495 6.87 0.76 -23.08
N ASP A 496 7.01 1.02 -21.80
CA ASP A 496 6.09 0.56 -20.76
C ASP A 496 5.28 1.72 -20.21
N MET A 497 4.00 1.46 -19.94
CA MET A 497 3.13 2.48 -19.35
C MET A 497 2.57 2.02 -18.01
N TYR A 498 2.61 2.91 -17.02
CA TYR A 498 2.01 2.74 -15.70
C TYR A 498 1.06 3.90 -15.40
N LYS A 499 -0.12 3.57 -14.85
CA LYS A 499 -1.13 4.57 -14.50
C LYS A 499 -1.41 4.49 -13.00
N PRO A 500 -0.61 5.14 -12.14
CA PRO A 500 -0.91 5.20 -10.72
C PRO A 500 -2.21 5.97 -10.51
N THR A 501 -3.17 5.35 -9.82
CA THR A 501 -4.54 5.82 -9.75
C THR A 501 -4.81 6.80 -8.63
N ASN A 502 -3.87 6.97 -7.67
CA ASN A 502 -4.06 7.87 -6.53
C ASN A 502 -2.77 8.52 -6.02
N SER A 503 -2.96 9.67 -5.38
CA SER A 503 -1.90 10.46 -4.74
C SER A 503 -1.32 9.81 -3.48
N ASP A 504 -1.80 8.64 -3.05
CA ASP A 504 -1.28 7.97 -1.88
C ASP A 504 -0.07 7.07 -2.22
N TYR A 505 0.81 6.91 -1.25
CA TYR A 505 2.05 6.13 -1.41
C TYR A 505 1.85 4.60 -1.51
N TYR A 506 0.60 4.09 -1.54
CA TYR A 506 0.36 2.65 -1.37
C TYR A 506 0.53 1.79 -2.62
N GLY A 507 0.33 2.35 -3.82
CA GLY A 507 0.61 1.68 -5.09
C GLY A 507 2.07 1.81 -5.56
N LEU A 508 2.80 2.80 -5.05
CA LEU A 508 4.12 3.16 -5.54
C LEU A 508 5.24 2.12 -5.28
N PRO A 509 5.26 1.35 -4.15
CA PRO A 509 6.28 0.30 -3.98
C PRO A 509 6.25 -0.76 -5.08
N GLY A 510 5.06 -1.07 -5.64
CA GLY A 510 4.92 -1.95 -6.78
C GLY A 510 5.65 -1.47 -8.02
N LEU A 511 5.66 -0.16 -8.25
CA LEU A 511 6.40 0.47 -9.35
C LEU A 511 7.92 0.20 -9.22
N VAL A 512 8.48 0.32 -8.01
CA VAL A 512 9.89 0.03 -7.76
C VAL A 512 10.23 -1.41 -8.12
N THR A 513 9.38 -2.36 -7.71
CA THR A 513 9.56 -3.78 -8.05
C THR A 513 9.59 -4.01 -9.57
N LEU A 514 8.73 -3.32 -10.31
CA LEU A 514 8.68 -3.42 -11.77
C LEU A 514 9.91 -2.78 -12.45
N LEU A 515 10.31 -1.60 -12.01
CA LEU A 515 11.43 -0.85 -12.60
C LEU A 515 12.81 -1.44 -12.25
N SER A 516 12.90 -2.20 -11.16
CA SER A 516 14.15 -2.84 -10.71
C SER A 516 14.50 -4.12 -11.47
N ARG A 517 13.56 -4.68 -12.23
CA ARG A 517 13.74 -5.93 -12.96
C ARG A 517 14.23 -5.68 -14.38
N LYS A 518 15.23 -6.47 -14.83
CA LYS A 518 15.72 -6.41 -16.21
C LYS A 518 14.67 -6.88 -17.23
N SER A 519 13.83 -7.84 -16.83
CA SER A 519 12.75 -8.36 -17.66
C SER A 519 11.48 -8.52 -16.80
N LYS A 520 10.35 -8.05 -17.30
CA LYS A 520 9.05 -8.26 -16.68
C LYS A 520 8.54 -9.68 -16.89
N LEU A 521 8.95 -10.32 -17.98
CA LEU A 521 8.67 -11.73 -18.21
C LEU A 521 9.26 -12.60 -17.11
N ASP A 522 10.45 -12.26 -16.56
CA ASP A 522 11.02 -12.99 -15.43
C ASP A 522 10.11 -12.95 -14.21
N LEU A 523 9.47 -11.81 -13.95
CA LEU A 523 8.50 -11.70 -12.84
C LEU A 523 7.22 -12.48 -13.14
N VAL A 524 6.75 -12.49 -14.38
CA VAL A 524 5.60 -13.32 -14.79
C VAL A 524 5.92 -14.80 -14.60
N TYR A 525 7.11 -15.25 -15.00
CA TYR A 525 7.55 -16.63 -14.79
C TYR A 525 7.67 -16.96 -13.30
N GLU A 526 8.29 -16.08 -12.50
CA GLU A 526 8.38 -16.24 -11.03
C GLU A 526 6.97 -16.41 -10.39
N ILE A 527 5.99 -15.64 -10.86
CA ILE A 527 4.61 -15.72 -10.39
C ILE A 527 3.98 -17.05 -10.82
N MET A 528 4.16 -17.46 -12.08
CA MET A 528 3.58 -18.71 -12.60
C MET A 528 4.20 -19.97 -12.00
N ASP A 529 5.48 -19.92 -11.64
CA ASP A 529 6.18 -21.01 -10.94
C ASP A 529 5.83 -21.07 -9.44
N PHE A 530 5.17 -20.02 -8.92
CA PHE A 530 4.81 -20.00 -7.51
C PHE A 530 3.71 -21.05 -7.23
N PRO A 531 3.89 -21.93 -6.22
CA PRO A 531 2.95 -23.03 -5.98
C PRO A 531 1.58 -22.50 -5.56
N LEU A 532 0.54 -23.10 -6.15
CA LEU A 532 -0.83 -22.84 -5.74
C LEU A 532 -1.10 -23.41 -4.35
N LEU A 533 -1.74 -22.63 -3.51
CA LEU A 533 -2.10 -23.02 -2.15
C LEU A 533 -3.33 -23.92 -2.14
N ALA A 534 -3.32 -24.90 -1.24
CA ALA A 534 -4.47 -25.72 -0.94
C ALA A 534 -4.80 -25.66 0.56
N ARG A 535 -6.05 -25.91 0.93
CA ARG A 535 -6.48 -25.90 2.33
C ARG A 535 -5.70 -26.87 3.23
N ARG A 536 -5.20 -27.97 2.68
CA ARG A 536 -4.35 -28.94 3.39
C ARG A 536 -3.02 -28.36 3.87
N ASP A 537 -2.58 -27.26 3.26
CA ASP A 537 -1.31 -26.58 3.63
C ASP A 537 -1.44 -25.80 4.95
N PHE A 538 -2.66 -25.68 5.49
CA PHE A 538 -2.99 -24.95 6.71
C PHE A 538 -3.86 -25.78 7.65
N HIS A 539 -3.65 -25.60 8.96
CA HIS A 539 -4.38 -26.28 10.03
C HIS A 539 -5.83 -25.81 10.19
#